data_e7474e22d0f5ef50b3e4cc686fcbaaee
#
_entry.id   e7474e22d0f5ef50b3e4cc686fcbaaee
#
_cell.length_a   1.000
_cell.length_b   1.000
_cell.length_c   1.000
_cell.angle_alpha   90.00
_cell.angle_beta   90.00
_cell.angle_gamma   90.00
#
_symmetry.space_group_name_H-M   'P 1'
#
loop_
_entity.id
_entity.type
_entity.pdbx_description
1 polymer ?
#
loop_
_entity_poly.entity_id
_entity_poly.type
_entity_poly.pdbx_seq_one_letter_code
_entity_poly.pdbx_strand_id
1 'polypeptide(L)'
;MLLENKVALITGSGRGIGRAMAKLFAKEGAPVFLTARTEKELGAVAKEIEADGGKAGFASADLTRVADCERVFAAAVKQFGRVDILVNNAGHYGPVVPVEEYPLEEFEKVINVHLRAAFVLSKLALPGMYSRKSGVILNISSLSAKSAFGWGSAYAAAKAGLLGLTRVIAAEAARNGVRVNAICPGPVTETVMSKELGNTLAKRLNVSPEEQLKGFLNSILQGRGQTAMEIAQAALFLCSDLSSAMVGQSINVDGGAAFF
;
A
#
# COMPACT_ATOMS: atom_id res chain seq x y z
N MET A 1 -22.67 3.23 -5.25
CA MET A 1 -21.34 2.65 -4.89
C MET A 1 -20.25 3.44 -5.61
N LEU A 2 -19.18 3.77 -4.90
CA LEU A 2 -18.12 4.67 -5.45
C LEU A 2 -17.21 4.00 -6.47
N LEU A 3 -17.12 2.67 -6.48
CA LEU A 3 -16.21 1.90 -7.36
C LEU A 3 -16.97 0.89 -8.24
N GLU A 4 -18.23 1.12 -8.47
CA GLU A 4 -19.05 0.25 -9.32
C GLU A 4 -18.41 0.09 -10.72
N ASN A 5 -18.36 -1.15 -11.19
CA ASN A 5 -17.74 -1.53 -12.48
C ASN A 5 -16.23 -1.24 -12.62
N LYS A 6 -15.48 -1.00 -11.53
CA LYS A 6 -14.03 -0.80 -11.54
C LYS A 6 -13.32 -1.97 -10.87
N VAL A 7 -12.51 -2.70 -11.61
CA VAL A 7 -11.73 -3.83 -11.11
C VAL A 7 -10.48 -3.33 -10.38
N ALA A 8 -10.28 -3.75 -9.12
CA ALA A 8 -9.15 -3.36 -8.31
C ALA A 8 -8.17 -4.53 -8.06
N LEU A 9 -6.90 -4.35 -8.40
CA LEU A 9 -5.79 -5.22 -7.98
C LEU A 9 -5.12 -4.59 -6.75
N ILE A 10 -5.12 -5.31 -5.62
CA ILE A 10 -4.60 -4.83 -4.35
C ILE A 10 -3.48 -5.74 -3.86
N THR A 11 -2.27 -5.21 -3.74
CA THR A 11 -1.12 -5.98 -3.25
C THR A 11 -1.02 -5.91 -1.72
N GLY A 12 -0.51 -6.99 -1.08
CA GLY A 12 -0.44 -7.09 0.37
C GLY A 12 -1.81 -7.14 1.04
N SER A 13 -2.81 -7.77 0.40
CA SER A 13 -4.22 -7.71 0.77
C SER A 13 -4.68 -8.82 1.74
N GLY A 14 -3.77 -9.70 2.21
CA GLY A 14 -4.13 -10.76 3.17
C GLY A 14 -4.41 -10.27 4.59
N ARG A 15 -3.89 -9.10 4.99
CA ARG A 15 -4.04 -8.53 6.34
C ARG A 15 -3.86 -7.01 6.37
N GLY A 16 -4.11 -6.39 7.54
CA GLY A 16 -3.86 -4.97 7.81
C GLY A 16 -4.55 -4.03 6.84
N ILE A 17 -3.84 -3.00 6.38
CA ILE A 17 -4.35 -1.96 5.48
C ILE A 17 -4.88 -2.55 4.17
N GLY A 18 -4.14 -3.50 3.56
CA GLY A 18 -4.54 -4.12 2.29
C GLY A 18 -5.85 -4.90 2.40
N ARG A 19 -6.04 -5.66 3.51
CA ARG A 19 -7.33 -6.35 3.77
C ARG A 19 -8.47 -5.35 3.97
N ALA A 20 -8.25 -4.27 4.72
CA ALA A 20 -9.26 -3.24 4.94
C ALA A 20 -9.68 -2.56 3.62
N MET A 21 -8.71 -2.20 2.76
CA MET A 21 -8.98 -1.67 1.42
C MET A 21 -9.76 -2.67 0.57
N ALA A 22 -9.36 -3.94 0.55
CA ALA A 22 -10.02 -4.96 -0.25
C ALA A 22 -11.52 -5.12 0.13
N LYS A 23 -11.81 -5.21 1.42
CA LYS A 23 -13.19 -5.32 1.92
C LYS A 23 -14.01 -4.06 1.61
N LEU A 24 -13.43 -2.88 1.84
CA LEU A 24 -14.12 -1.61 1.58
C LEU A 24 -14.38 -1.41 0.09
N PHE A 25 -13.40 -1.69 -0.77
CA PHE A 25 -13.56 -1.54 -2.23
C PHE A 25 -14.61 -2.51 -2.78
N ALA A 26 -14.62 -3.75 -2.30
CA ALA A 26 -15.66 -4.73 -2.66
C ALA A 26 -17.05 -4.27 -2.22
N LYS A 27 -17.19 -3.73 -1.00
CA LYS A 27 -18.46 -3.15 -0.50
C LYS A 27 -18.91 -1.97 -1.36
N GLU A 28 -17.97 -1.23 -1.95
CA GLU A 28 -18.24 -0.10 -2.85
C GLU A 28 -18.37 -0.52 -4.33
N GLY A 29 -18.55 -1.81 -4.59
CA GLY A 29 -18.93 -2.36 -5.89
C GLY A 29 -17.78 -2.80 -6.80
N ALA A 30 -16.54 -2.72 -6.34
CA ALA A 30 -15.39 -3.19 -7.12
C ALA A 30 -15.23 -4.72 -7.03
N PRO A 31 -15.13 -5.47 -8.13
CA PRO A 31 -14.46 -6.75 -8.13
C PRO A 31 -12.99 -6.55 -7.71
N VAL A 32 -12.50 -7.33 -6.74
CA VAL A 32 -11.16 -7.16 -6.19
C VAL A 32 -10.29 -8.39 -6.47
N PHE A 33 -9.07 -8.17 -6.96
CA PHE A 33 -8.06 -9.22 -7.07
C PHE A 33 -7.00 -9.02 -5.99
N LEU A 34 -6.83 -10.04 -5.16
CA LEU A 34 -6.00 -10.01 -3.95
C LEU A 34 -4.67 -10.70 -4.20
N THR A 35 -3.57 -10.12 -3.71
CA THR A 35 -2.28 -10.82 -3.72
C THR A 35 -1.45 -10.54 -2.47
N ALA A 36 -0.84 -11.59 -1.94
CA ALA A 36 0.12 -11.60 -0.84
C ALA A 36 0.86 -12.95 -0.88
N ARG A 37 1.82 -13.16 0.03
CA ARG A 37 2.58 -14.41 0.10
C ARG A 37 1.77 -15.58 0.66
N THR A 38 0.86 -15.31 1.58
CA THR A 38 0.13 -16.33 2.35
C THR A 38 -1.23 -16.62 1.72
N GLU A 39 -1.33 -17.73 0.99
CA GLU A 39 -2.56 -18.11 0.30
C GLU A 39 -3.76 -18.29 1.26
N LYS A 40 -3.54 -18.87 2.44
CA LYS A 40 -4.57 -19.06 3.47
C LYS A 40 -5.21 -17.73 3.90
N GLU A 41 -4.39 -16.67 4.09
CA GLU A 41 -4.90 -15.33 4.45
C GLU A 41 -5.73 -14.74 3.30
N LEU A 42 -5.27 -14.86 2.06
CA LEU A 42 -6.00 -14.39 0.87
C LEU A 42 -7.34 -15.08 0.71
N GLY A 43 -7.36 -16.42 0.84
CA GLY A 43 -8.60 -17.20 0.76
C GLY A 43 -9.60 -16.85 1.86
N ALA A 44 -9.14 -16.52 3.07
CA ALA A 44 -10.01 -16.05 4.14
C ALA A 44 -10.65 -14.69 3.79
N VAL A 45 -9.84 -13.73 3.29
CA VAL A 45 -10.36 -12.40 2.88
C VAL A 45 -11.32 -12.51 1.70
N ALA A 46 -11.02 -13.37 0.71
CA ALA A 46 -11.91 -13.59 -0.42
C ALA A 46 -13.28 -14.13 0.03
N LYS A 47 -13.30 -15.13 0.91
CA LYS A 47 -14.53 -15.69 1.48
C LYS A 47 -15.35 -14.64 2.26
N GLU A 48 -14.70 -13.78 3.04
CA GLU A 48 -15.39 -12.69 3.74
C GLU A 48 -16.05 -11.72 2.75
N ILE A 49 -15.35 -11.35 1.66
CA ILE A 49 -15.89 -10.47 0.63
C ILE A 49 -17.07 -11.11 -0.09
N GLU A 50 -16.97 -12.39 -0.43
CA GLU A 50 -18.03 -13.15 -1.09
C GLU A 50 -19.26 -13.32 -0.18
N ALA A 51 -19.05 -13.56 1.11
CA ALA A 51 -20.14 -13.62 2.10
C ALA A 51 -20.90 -12.29 2.24
N ASP A 52 -20.20 -11.16 2.04
CA ASP A 52 -20.79 -9.81 2.03
C ASP A 52 -21.38 -9.45 0.64
N GLY A 53 -21.47 -10.39 -0.31
CA GLY A 53 -22.02 -10.21 -1.66
C GLY A 53 -21.08 -9.57 -2.68
N GLY A 54 -19.81 -9.36 -2.33
CA GLY A 54 -18.78 -8.84 -3.23
C GLY A 54 -18.20 -9.92 -4.16
N LYS A 55 -17.29 -9.50 -5.05
CA LYS A 55 -16.55 -10.39 -5.96
C LYS A 55 -15.07 -10.32 -5.66
N ALA A 56 -14.45 -11.46 -5.36
CA ALA A 56 -13.03 -11.55 -5.08
C ALA A 56 -12.35 -12.64 -5.93
N GLY A 57 -11.09 -12.40 -6.29
CA GLY A 57 -10.17 -13.40 -6.81
C GLY A 57 -8.84 -13.23 -6.11
N PHE A 58 -7.99 -14.25 -6.14
CA PHE A 58 -6.67 -14.11 -5.54
C PHE A 58 -5.62 -15.02 -6.17
N ALA A 59 -4.35 -14.62 -6.01
CA ALA A 59 -3.19 -15.46 -6.26
C ALA A 59 -2.08 -15.12 -5.27
N SER A 60 -1.49 -16.17 -4.65
CA SER A 60 -0.32 -15.98 -3.80
C SER A 60 0.91 -15.66 -4.65
N ALA A 61 1.75 -14.72 -4.18
CA ALA A 61 2.95 -14.28 -4.89
C ALA A 61 3.99 -13.68 -3.94
N ASP A 62 5.25 -13.86 -4.31
CA ASP A 62 6.36 -13.08 -3.76
C ASP A 62 6.72 -11.94 -4.74
N LEU A 63 6.24 -10.76 -4.45
CA LEU A 63 6.44 -9.59 -5.32
C LEU A 63 7.90 -9.07 -5.36
N THR A 64 8.82 -9.67 -4.61
CA THR A 64 10.26 -9.48 -4.86
C THR A 64 10.72 -10.15 -6.16
N ARG A 65 9.86 -10.95 -6.82
CA ARG A 65 10.14 -11.63 -8.08
C ARG A 65 9.32 -11.01 -9.20
N VAL A 66 9.97 -10.54 -10.26
CA VAL A 66 9.29 -9.93 -11.41
C VAL A 66 8.28 -10.86 -12.05
N ALA A 67 8.66 -12.14 -12.25
CA ALA A 67 7.77 -13.15 -12.81
C ALA A 67 6.47 -13.34 -12.00
N ASP A 68 6.53 -13.19 -10.68
CA ASP A 68 5.34 -13.25 -9.83
C ASP A 68 4.45 -12.01 -9.99
N CYS A 69 5.02 -10.82 -10.18
CA CYS A 69 4.25 -9.61 -10.52
C CYS A 69 3.51 -9.80 -11.85
N GLU A 70 4.18 -10.31 -12.88
CA GLU A 70 3.60 -10.58 -14.19
C GLU A 70 2.48 -11.62 -14.11
N ARG A 71 2.72 -12.73 -13.39
CA ARG A 71 1.74 -13.80 -13.19
C ARG A 71 0.48 -13.31 -12.47
N VAL A 72 0.64 -12.52 -11.41
CA VAL A 72 -0.50 -11.96 -10.66
C VAL A 72 -1.30 -10.99 -11.50
N PHE A 73 -0.64 -10.11 -12.22
CA PHE A 73 -1.32 -9.16 -13.11
C PHE A 73 -2.10 -9.88 -14.21
N ALA A 74 -1.49 -10.89 -14.86
CA ALA A 74 -2.14 -11.71 -15.87
C ALA A 74 -3.34 -12.49 -15.29
N ALA A 75 -3.23 -13.01 -14.07
CA ALA A 75 -4.32 -13.69 -13.39
C ALA A 75 -5.51 -12.76 -13.10
N ALA A 76 -5.25 -11.53 -12.66
CA ALA A 76 -6.28 -10.51 -12.44
C ALA A 76 -7.03 -10.18 -13.74
N VAL A 77 -6.27 -9.95 -14.83
CA VAL A 77 -6.85 -9.69 -16.15
C VAL A 77 -7.62 -10.90 -16.68
N LYS A 78 -7.10 -12.12 -16.51
CA LYS A 78 -7.79 -13.35 -16.92
C LYS A 78 -9.14 -13.52 -16.20
N GLN A 79 -9.22 -13.19 -14.91
CA GLN A 79 -10.42 -13.39 -14.11
C GLN A 79 -11.47 -12.30 -14.32
N PHE A 80 -11.05 -11.03 -14.41
CA PHE A 80 -11.97 -9.88 -14.44
C PHE A 80 -11.91 -9.06 -15.74
N GLY A 81 -11.10 -9.48 -16.73
CA GLY A 81 -10.97 -8.85 -18.04
C GLY A 81 -10.07 -7.62 -18.07
N ARG A 82 -9.84 -6.94 -16.94
CA ARG A 82 -9.08 -5.68 -16.86
C ARG A 82 -8.63 -5.37 -15.44
N VAL A 83 -7.78 -4.36 -15.30
CA VAL A 83 -7.44 -3.70 -14.02
C VAL A 83 -7.67 -2.20 -14.22
N ASP A 84 -8.61 -1.62 -13.47
CA ASP A 84 -8.92 -0.18 -13.50
C ASP A 84 -8.25 0.55 -12.35
N ILE A 85 -8.06 -0.13 -11.23
CA ILE A 85 -7.43 0.40 -10.02
C ILE A 85 -6.29 -0.54 -9.64
N LEU A 86 -5.07 -0.01 -9.55
CA LEU A 86 -3.91 -0.71 -9.01
C LEU A 86 -3.53 -0.09 -7.67
N VAL A 87 -3.56 -0.88 -6.58
CA VAL A 87 -3.08 -0.46 -5.26
C VAL A 87 -1.78 -1.16 -4.91
N ASN A 88 -0.68 -0.42 -4.96
CA ASN A 88 0.65 -0.87 -4.54
C ASN A 88 0.79 -0.67 -3.03
N ASN A 89 0.41 -1.71 -2.24
CA ASN A 89 0.42 -1.68 -0.79
C ASN A 89 1.37 -2.71 -0.16
N ALA A 90 1.73 -3.76 -0.87
CA ALA A 90 2.61 -4.82 -0.34
C ALA A 90 3.93 -4.27 0.20
N GLY A 91 4.38 -4.85 1.31
CA GLY A 91 5.67 -4.50 1.88
C GLY A 91 5.90 -5.04 3.28
N HIS A 92 7.11 -4.85 3.76
CA HIS A 92 7.56 -5.10 5.14
C HIS A 92 8.60 -4.05 5.53
N TYR A 93 8.83 -3.88 6.84
CA TYR A 93 9.73 -2.82 7.31
C TYR A 93 11.22 -3.15 7.06
N GLY A 94 11.56 -4.44 7.09
CA GLY A 94 12.94 -4.91 7.12
C GLY A 94 13.60 -4.83 8.50
N PRO A 95 14.91 -5.07 8.60
CA PRO A 95 15.67 -4.93 9.84
C PRO A 95 15.63 -3.50 10.41
N VAL A 96 15.60 -3.39 11.73
CA VAL A 96 15.66 -2.11 12.47
C VAL A 96 17.09 -1.97 13.03
N VAL A 97 18.01 -1.50 12.20
CA VAL A 97 19.45 -1.42 12.50
C VAL A 97 20.06 -0.13 11.94
N PRO A 98 21.21 0.35 12.49
CA PRO A 98 21.96 1.45 11.89
C PRO A 98 22.37 1.13 10.45
N VAL A 99 22.65 2.18 9.66
CA VAL A 99 22.99 2.02 8.23
C VAL A 99 24.21 1.14 8.01
N GLU A 100 25.23 1.30 8.83
CA GLU A 100 26.48 0.53 8.75
C GLU A 100 26.31 -0.96 9.09
N GLU A 101 25.26 -1.33 9.79
CA GLU A 101 24.91 -2.71 10.15
C GLU A 101 23.84 -3.30 9.21
N TYR A 102 23.29 -2.53 8.26
CA TYR A 102 22.15 -2.97 7.46
C TYR A 102 22.58 -4.02 6.42
N PRO A 103 22.06 -5.27 6.46
CA PRO A 103 22.44 -6.29 5.49
C PRO A 103 21.97 -5.91 4.08
N LEU A 104 22.92 -5.95 3.11
CA LEU A 104 22.63 -5.56 1.73
C LEU A 104 21.47 -6.37 1.10
N GLU A 105 21.44 -7.68 1.35
CA GLU A 105 20.35 -8.54 0.86
C GLU A 105 18.97 -8.12 1.39
N GLU A 106 18.88 -7.71 2.65
CA GLU A 106 17.62 -7.22 3.24
C GLU A 106 17.26 -5.84 2.68
N PHE A 107 18.25 -4.98 2.43
CA PHE A 107 18.03 -3.71 1.72
C PHE A 107 17.41 -3.96 0.35
N GLU A 108 17.99 -4.86 -0.44
CA GLU A 108 17.48 -5.22 -1.77
C GLU A 108 16.07 -5.82 -1.71
N LYS A 109 15.76 -6.70 -0.74
CA LYS A 109 14.42 -7.26 -0.55
C LYS A 109 13.38 -6.16 -0.28
N VAL A 110 13.71 -5.19 0.58
CA VAL A 110 12.82 -4.06 0.89
C VAL A 110 12.60 -3.19 -0.35
N ILE A 111 13.66 -2.80 -1.07
CA ILE A 111 13.56 -2.05 -2.33
C ILE A 111 12.71 -2.82 -3.35
N ASN A 112 12.96 -4.11 -3.49
CA ASN A 112 12.27 -4.95 -4.47
C ASN A 112 10.77 -5.04 -4.24
N VAL A 113 10.33 -5.24 -2.99
CA VAL A 113 8.89 -5.40 -2.71
C VAL A 113 8.14 -4.07 -2.72
N HIS A 114 8.78 -2.96 -2.32
CA HIS A 114 8.10 -1.66 -2.22
C HIS A 114 8.18 -0.83 -3.50
N LEU A 115 9.36 -0.75 -4.12
CA LEU A 115 9.61 0.15 -5.23
C LEU A 115 9.61 -0.58 -6.57
N ARG A 116 10.42 -1.65 -6.71
CA ARG A 116 10.50 -2.38 -7.98
C ARG A 116 9.17 -3.05 -8.34
N ALA A 117 8.49 -3.70 -7.37
CA ALA A 117 7.19 -4.31 -7.62
C ALA A 117 6.13 -3.29 -8.06
N ALA A 118 6.08 -2.13 -7.40
CA ALA A 118 5.18 -1.04 -7.78
C ALA A 118 5.48 -0.53 -9.19
N PHE A 119 6.75 -0.39 -9.56
CA PHE A 119 7.14 -0.03 -10.93
C PHE A 119 6.67 -1.09 -11.95
N VAL A 120 6.95 -2.37 -11.70
CA VAL A 120 6.58 -3.46 -12.62
C VAL A 120 5.07 -3.55 -12.80
N LEU A 121 4.31 -3.54 -11.72
CA LEU A 121 2.84 -3.61 -11.80
C LEU A 121 2.24 -2.38 -12.47
N SER A 122 2.77 -1.18 -12.21
CA SER A 122 2.36 0.04 -12.91
C SER A 122 2.63 -0.05 -14.42
N LYS A 123 3.84 -0.51 -14.80
CA LYS A 123 4.21 -0.74 -16.22
C LYS A 123 3.23 -1.69 -16.91
N LEU A 124 2.78 -2.74 -16.22
CA LEU A 124 1.82 -3.71 -16.78
C LEU A 124 0.39 -3.13 -16.88
N ALA A 125 -0.02 -2.28 -15.93
CA ALA A 125 -1.37 -1.72 -15.89
C ALA A 125 -1.59 -0.58 -16.89
N LEU A 126 -0.60 0.28 -17.08
CA LEU A 126 -0.70 1.51 -17.88
C LEU A 126 -1.19 1.31 -19.31
N PRO A 127 -0.70 0.33 -20.13
CA PRO A 127 -1.17 0.17 -21.49
C PRO A 127 -2.68 -0.06 -21.60
N GLY A 128 -3.25 -0.91 -20.72
CA GLY A 128 -4.68 -1.14 -20.67
C GLY A 128 -5.47 0.08 -20.17
N MET A 129 -4.93 0.83 -19.21
CA MET A 129 -5.52 2.07 -18.73
C MET A 129 -5.51 3.17 -19.81
N TYR A 130 -4.41 3.31 -20.56
CA TYR A 130 -4.31 4.26 -21.69
C TYR A 130 -5.31 3.96 -22.80
N SER A 131 -5.45 2.70 -23.20
CA SER A 131 -6.42 2.28 -24.21
C SER A 131 -7.86 2.67 -23.84
N ARG A 132 -8.20 2.62 -22.54
CA ARG A 132 -9.52 3.00 -22.03
C ARG A 132 -9.63 4.47 -21.66
N LYS A 133 -8.53 5.24 -21.69
CA LYS A 133 -8.44 6.60 -21.18
C LYS A 133 -8.99 6.74 -19.74
N SER A 134 -8.78 5.73 -18.93
CA SER A 134 -9.27 5.66 -17.58
C SER A 134 -8.44 4.69 -16.74
N GLY A 135 -8.05 5.11 -15.55
CA GLY A 135 -7.33 4.26 -14.61
C GLY A 135 -6.89 5.02 -13.36
N VAL A 136 -6.64 4.29 -12.29
CA VAL A 136 -6.08 4.83 -11.06
C VAL A 136 -4.96 3.93 -10.55
N ILE A 137 -3.82 4.54 -10.24
CA ILE A 137 -2.73 3.88 -9.50
C ILE A 137 -2.60 4.58 -8.15
N LEU A 138 -2.73 3.82 -7.08
CA LEU A 138 -2.55 4.29 -5.72
C LEU A 138 -1.35 3.60 -5.09
N ASN A 139 -0.38 4.39 -4.65
CA ASN A 139 0.81 3.92 -3.98
C ASN A 139 0.69 4.15 -2.47
N ILE A 140 0.80 3.09 -1.65
CA ILE A 140 0.84 3.22 -0.20
C ILE A 140 2.29 3.43 0.21
N SER A 141 2.64 4.71 0.39
CA SER A 141 3.94 5.13 0.88
C SER A 141 3.99 5.07 2.42
N SER A 142 4.55 6.02 3.07
CA SER A 142 4.67 6.13 4.53
C SER A 142 5.06 7.55 4.92
N LEU A 143 4.79 7.93 6.14
CA LEU A 143 5.39 9.11 6.75
C LEU A 143 6.93 9.05 6.75
N SER A 144 7.52 7.84 6.82
CA SER A 144 8.97 7.62 6.69
C SER A 144 9.56 8.04 5.34
N ALA A 145 8.74 8.30 4.33
CA ALA A 145 9.18 8.88 3.05
C ALA A 145 9.47 10.38 3.14
N LYS A 146 8.96 11.04 4.17
CA LYS A 146 8.97 12.49 4.35
C LYS A 146 9.70 12.92 5.61
N SER A 147 9.70 12.08 6.65
CA SER A 147 10.32 12.33 7.95
C SER A 147 11.48 11.37 8.19
N ALA A 148 12.51 11.84 8.89
CA ALA A 148 13.65 11.00 9.26
C ALA A 148 13.33 10.17 10.51
N PHE A 149 13.27 8.86 10.35
CA PHE A 149 13.20 7.91 11.45
C PHE A 149 14.46 7.02 11.41
N GLY A 150 15.22 6.98 12.49
CA GLY A 150 16.42 6.16 12.59
C GLY A 150 16.13 4.67 12.37
N TRP A 151 17.15 3.91 11.96
CA TRP A 151 17.16 2.45 11.84
C TRP A 151 16.22 1.82 10.80
N GLY A 152 15.70 2.61 9.88
CA GLY A 152 14.80 2.16 8.80
C GLY A 152 15.25 2.59 7.41
N SER A 153 16.56 2.60 7.13
CA SER A 153 17.14 3.18 5.92
C SER A 153 16.55 2.64 4.62
N ALA A 154 16.46 1.30 4.48
CA ALA A 154 15.88 0.69 3.27
C ALA A 154 14.40 1.03 3.09
N TYR A 155 13.64 0.98 4.18
CA TYR A 155 12.20 1.30 4.14
C TYR A 155 11.98 2.77 3.78
N ALA A 156 12.68 3.70 4.42
CA ALA A 156 12.58 5.12 4.11
C ALA A 156 12.97 5.42 2.66
N ALA A 157 14.10 4.85 2.18
CA ALA A 157 14.56 4.99 0.81
C ALA A 157 13.52 4.46 -0.21
N ALA A 158 12.97 3.26 0.03
CA ALA A 158 11.94 2.68 -0.82
C ALA A 158 10.66 3.52 -0.87
N LYS A 159 10.19 4.02 0.30
CA LYS A 159 8.98 4.82 0.41
C LYS A 159 9.15 6.23 -0.17
N ALA A 160 10.33 6.84 -0.03
CA ALA A 160 10.68 8.10 -0.70
C ALA A 160 10.78 7.91 -2.22
N GLY A 161 11.43 6.85 -2.69
CA GLY A 161 11.48 6.48 -4.10
C GLY A 161 10.08 6.27 -4.71
N LEU A 162 9.16 5.70 -3.93
CA LEU A 162 7.77 5.49 -4.36
C LEU A 162 7.02 6.83 -4.58
N LEU A 163 7.32 7.89 -3.82
CA LEU A 163 6.80 9.24 -4.06
C LEU A 163 7.37 9.84 -5.36
N GLY A 164 8.66 9.61 -5.64
CA GLY A 164 9.28 9.97 -6.92
C GLY A 164 8.59 9.29 -8.09
N LEU A 165 8.40 7.96 -8.00
CA LEU A 165 7.72 7.15 -9.00
C LEU A 165 6.27 7.62 -9.21
N THR A 166 5.54 7.94 -8.15
CA THR A 166 4.17 8.50 -8.20
C THR A 166 4.11 9.75 -9.07
N ARG A 167 5.02 10.71 -8.84
CA ARG A 167 5.03 11.98 -9.60
C ARG A 167 5.36 11.78 -11.06
N VAL A 168 6.35 10.93 -11.39
CA VAL A 168 6.75 10.68 -12.78
C VAL A 168 5.64 9.99 -13.55
N ILE A 169 5.06 8.90 -13.01
CA ILE A 169 3.97 8.21 -13.69
C ILE A 169 2.75 9.14 -13.83
N ALA A 170 2.45 9.96 -12.84
CA ALA A 170 1.36 10.93 -12.90
C ALA A 170 1.56 11.94 -14.05
N ALA A 171 2.77 12.48 -14.21
CA ALA A 171 3.10 13.41 -15.28
C ALA A 171 2.95 12.79 -16.68
N GLU A 172 3.35 11.52 -16.83
CA GLU A 172 3.25 10.78 -18.09
C GLU A 172 1.81 10.35 -18.43
N ALA A 173 1.01 10.00 -17.41
CA ALA A 173 -0.25 9.30 -17.58
C ALA A 173 -1.50 10.20 -17.54
N ALA A 174 -1.41 11.39 -16.96
CA ALA A 174 -2.58 12.25 -16.73
C ALA A 174 -3.36 12.61 -18.01
N ARG A 175 -2.67 12.94 -19.09
CA ARG A 175 -3.30 13.26 -20.37
C ARG A 175 -3.99 12.07 -21.04
N ASN A 176 -3.68 10.86 -20.57
CA ASN A 176 -4.33 9.61 -20.99
C ASN A 176 -5.46 9.18 -20.04
N GLY A 177 -5.92 10.09 -19.18
CA GLY A 177 -7.04 9.83 -18.25
C GLY A 177 -6.67 8.93 -17.06
N VAL A 178 -5.38 8.76 -16.76
CA VAL A 178 -4.93 7.95 -15.62
C VAL A 178 -4.45 8.86 -14.49
N ARG A 179 -4.98 8.65 -13.29
CA ARG A 179 -4.57 9.36 -12.07
C ARG A 179 -3.61 8.48 -11.26
N VAL A 180 -2.56 9.09 -10.75
CA VAL A 180 -1.59 8.40 -9.89
C VAL A 180 -1.34 9.26 -8.66
N ASN A 181 -1.58 8.70 -7.48
CA ASN A 181 -1.41 9.39 -6.20
C ASN A 181 -0.77 8.45 -5.16
N ALA A 182 -0.34 9.01 -4.05
CA ALA A 182 0.16 8.26 -2.92
C ALA A 182 -0.54 8.64 -1.61
N ILE A 183 -0.66 7.69 -0.70
CA ILE A 183 -0.96 7.92 0.71
C ILE A 183 0.32 7.72 1.51
N CYS A 184 0.55 8.59 2.48
CA CYS A 184 1.60 8.46 3.49
C CYS A 184 0.93 8.20 4.85
N PRO A 185 0.68 6.93 5.21
CA PRO A 185 0.14 6.60 6.52
C PRO A 185 1.09 7.01 7.64
N GLY A 186 0.53 7.47 8.74
CA GLY A 186 1.17 7.48 10.02
C GLY A 186 1.18 6.06 10.66
N PRO A 187 1.29 5.95 11.97
CA PRO A 187 1.32 4.68 12.66
C PRO A 187 -0.06 4.01 12.67
N VAL A 188 -0.19 2.90 11.95
CA VAL A 188 -1.40 2.05 12.00
C VAL A 188 -1.17 0.97 13.05
N THR A 189 -1.40 1.31 14.33
CA THR A 189 -0.95 0.55 15.50
C THR A 189 -1.54 -0.85 15.64
N GLU A 190 -2.68 -1.12 15.01
CA GLU A 190 -3.32 -2.43 15.04
C GLU A 190 -2.65 -3.46 14.10
N THR A 191 -1.79 -3.02 13.16
CA THR A 191 -1.14 -3.93 12.21
C THR A 191 0.01 -4.73 12.85
N VAL A 192 0.23 -5.94 12.33
CA VAL A 192 1.36 -6.79 12.76
C VAL A 192 2.69 -6.05 12.57
N MET A 193 2.89 -5.42 11.40
CA MET A 193 4.11 -4.66 11.11
C MET A 193 4.38 -3.57 12.15
N SER A 194 3.36 -2.80 12.55
CA SER A 194 3.53 -1.73 13.53
C SER A 194 3.87 -2.27 14.93
N LYS A 195 3.23 -3.38 15.34
CA LYS A 195 3.51 -4.03 16.61
C LYS A 195 4.93 -4.60 16.67
N GLU A 196 5.37 -5.29 15.62
CA GLU A 196 6.72 -5.84 15.51
C GLU A 196 7.78 -4.72 15.53
N LEU A 197 7.54 -3.64 14.79
CA LEU A 197 8.39 -2.45 14.78
C LEU A 197 8.48 -1.82 16.17
N GLY A 198 7.34 -1.57 16.81
CA GLY A 198 7.27 -0.99 18.16
C GLY A 198 8.02 -1.82 19.20
N ASN A 199 7.84 -3.15 19.19
CA ASN A 199 8.56 -4.06 20.08
C ASN A 199 10.09 -4.03 19.83
N THR A 200 10.51 -3.93 18.56
CA THR A 200 11.94 -3.87 18.23
C THR A 200 12.55 -2.54 18.66
N LEU A 201 11.83 -1.43 18.46
CA LEU A 201 12.26 -0.10 18.90
C LEU A 201 12.34 -0.02 20.43
N ALA A 202 11.35 -0.56 21.16
CA ALA A 202 11.37 -0.60 22.61
C ALA A 202 12.62 -1.31 23.17
N LYS A 203 12.99 -2.45 22.58
CA LYS A 203 14.22 -3.18 22.95
C LYS A 203 15.48 -2.34 22.68
N ARG A 204 15.56 -1.64 21.53
CA ARG A 204 16.72 -0.80 21.20
C ARG A 204 16.85 0.42 22.11
N LEU A 205 15.73 1.00 22.49
CA LEU A 205 15.66 2.16 23.38
C LEU A 205 15.78 1.80 24.86
N ASN A 206 15.80 0.50 25.18
CA ASN A 206 15.80 -0.03 26.54
C ASN A 206 14.63 0.51 27.40
N VAL A 207 13.43 0.51 26.80
CA VAL A 207 12.16 0.90 27.44
C VAL A 207 11.12 -0.22 27.28
N SER A 208 10.02 -0.15 28.01
CA SER A 208 8.90 -1.07 27.77
C SER A 208 8.19 -0.78 26.45
N PRO A 209 7.53 -1.78 25.83
CA PRO A 209 6.70 -1.54 24.63
C PRO A 209 5.60 -0.49 24.87
N GLU A 210 5.04 -0.42 26.04
CA GLU A 210 4.01 0.53 26.44
C GLU A 210 4.57 1.95 26.50
N GLU A 211 5.75 2.15 27.08
CA GLU A 211 6.44 3.45 27.15
C GLU A 211 6.83 3.93 25.74
N GLN A 212 7.38 3.03 24.91
CA GLN A 212 7.71 3.35 23.52
C GLN A 212 6.45 3.79 22.75
N LEU A 213 5.36 3.03 22.85
CA LEU A 213 4.10 3.37 22.17
C LEU A 213 3.54 4.69 22.69
N LYS A 214 3.51 4.92 24.00
CA LYS A 214 3.04 6.17 24.61
C LYS A 214 3.87 7.36 24.15
N GLY A 215 5.20 7.25 24.14
CA GLY A 215 6.09 8.30 23.66
C GLY A 215 5.84 8.64 22.19
N PHE A 216 5.63 7.62 21.38
CA PHE A 216 5.32 7.80 19.96
C PHE A 216 3.94 8.45 19.75
N LEU A 217 2.90 8.00 20.44
CA LEU A 217 1.55 8.57 20.31
C LEU A 217 1.47 10.03 20.78
N ASN A 218 2.27 10.41 21.77
CA ASN A 218 2.35 11.81 22.24
C ASN A 218 2.90 12.77 21.18
N SER A 219 3.61 12.28 20.17
CA SER A 219 4.07 13.11 19.03
C SER A 219 3.01 13.33 17.95
N ILE A 220 1.84 12.69 18.07
CA ILE A 220 0.74 12.79 17.12
C ILE A 220 -0.32 13.71 17.71
N LEU A 221 -0.79 14.73 16.96
CA LEU A 221 -1.77 15.68 17.50
C LEU A 221 -3.07 15.02 17.98
N GLN A 222 -3.53 13.97 17.29
CA GLN A 222 -4.70 13.20 17.74
C GLN A 222 -4.44 12.31 18.96
N GLY A 223 -3.20 12.17 19.42
CA GLY A 223 -2.82 11.34 20.57
C GLY A 223 -3.07 9.84 20.37
N ARG A 224 -3.31 9.38 19.13
CA ARG A 224 -3.58 7.98 18.81
C ARG A 224 -3.01 7.58 17.44
N GLY A 225 -2.81 6.29 17.25
CA GLY A 225 -2.53 5.75 15.92
C GLY A 225 -3.79 5.73 15.03
N GLN A 226 -3.57 5.60 13.74
CA GLN A 226 -4.64 5.42 12.76
C GLN A 226 -5.07 3.96 12.72
N THR A 227 -6.31 3.73 12.28
CA THR A 227 -6.83 2.41 11.95
C THR A 227 -6.57 2.06 10.49
N ALA A 228 -6.53 0.77 10.16
CA ALA A 228 -6.45 0.33 8.77
C ALA A 228 -7.67 0.81 7.95
N MET A 229 -8.82 0.97 8.59
CA MET A 229 -10.04 1.47 7.96
C MET A 229 -9.92 2.96 7.59
N GLU A 230 -9.32 3.80 8.43
CA GLU A 230 -9.10 5.22 8.10
C GLU A 230 -8.19 5.38 6.86
N ILE A 231 -7.15 4.52 6.75
CA ILE A 231 -6.33 4.48 5.54
C ILE A 231 -7.12 3.97 4.34
N ALA A 232 -7.96 2.94 4.52
CA ALA A 232 -8.80 2.40 3.45
C ALA A 232 -9.84 3.42 2.95
N GLN A 233 -10.40 4.25 3.82
CA GLN A 233 -11.34 5.32 3.45
C GLN A 233 -10.64 6.42 2.61
N ALA A 234 -9.43 6.82 2.99
CA ALA A 234 -8.63 7.74 2.18
C ALA A 234 -8.26 7.12 0.81
N ALA A 235 -7.95 5.81 0.79
CA ALA A 235 -7.69 5.08 -0.44
C ALA A 235 -8.94 5.02 -1.33
N LEU A 236 -10.11 4.76 -0.77
CA LEU A 236 -11.39 4.77 -1.48
C LEU A 236 -11.65 6.14 -2.13
N PHE A 237 -11.48 7.23 -1.38
CA PHE A 237 -11.61 8.58 -1.90
C PHE A 237 -10.67 8.81 -3.10
N LEU A 238 -9.38 8.48 -2.96
CA LEU A 238 -8.39 8.68 -4.03
C LEU A 238 -8.60 7.76 -5.25
N CYS A 239 -9.24 6.61 -5.06
CA CYS A 239 -9.56 5.68 -6.14
C CYS A 239 -10.90 5.96 -6.82
N SER A 240 -11.77 6.76 -6.21
CA SER A 240 -13.07 7.15 -6.74
C SER A 240 -12.99 8.44 -7.59
N ASP A 241 -14.08 8.76 -8.27
CA ASP A 241 -14.20 9.97 -9.09
C ASP A 241 -14.31 11.25 -8.23
N LEU A 242 -14.52 11.12 -6.91
CA LEU A 242 -14.50 12.25 -5.95
C LEU A 242 -13.15 12.98 -5.91
N SER A 243 -12.07 12.31 -6.30
CA SER A 243 -10.72 12.87 -6.37
C SER A 243 -10.24 13.12 -7.81
N SER A 244 -11.15 13.38 -8.76
CA SER A 244 -10.85 13.51 -10.19
C SER A 244 -9.78 14.57 -10.52
N ALA A 245 -9.67 15.63 -9.73
CA ALA A 245 -8.66 16.68 -9.90
C ALA A 245 -7.33 16.39 -9.18
N MET A 246 -7.20 15.26 -8.48
CA MET A 246 -5.99 14.95 -7.71
C MET A 246 -5.06 14.03 -8.53
N VAL A 247 -3.90 14.57 -8.90
CA VAL A 247 -2.89 13.90 -9.72
C VAL A 247 -1.49 14.21 -9.18
N GLY A 248 -0.68 13.19 -8.97
CA GLY A 248 0.72 13.32 -8.51
C GLY A 248 0.87 13.69 -7.03
N GLN A 249 -0.21 13.63 -6.25
CA GLN A 249 -0.22 14.05 -4.85
C GLN A 249 0.24 12.95 -3.91
N SER A 250 0.83 13.35 -2.78
CA SER A 250 1.14 12.46 -1.66
C SER A 250 0.47 12.98 -0.38
N ILE A 251 -0.60 12.31 0.05
CA ILE A 251 -1.47 12.76 1.14
C ILE A 251 -1.10 12.06 2.43
N ASN A 252 -0.88 12.83 3.48
CA ASN A 252 -0.70 12.28 4.82
C ASN A 252 -2.04 11.86 5.40
N VAL A 253 -2.07 10.66 5.99
CA VAL A 253 -3.18 10.15 6.81
C VAL A 253 -2.53 9.67 8.11
N ASP A 254 -2.21 10.60 8.99
CA ASP A 254 -1.25 10.41 10.06
C ASP A 254 -1.67 11.02 11.42
N GLY A 255 -2.89 11.56 11.52
CA GLY A 255 -3.41 12.15 12.75
C GLY A 255 -2.70 13.44 13.18
N GLY A 256 -1.98 14.09 12.24
CA GLY A 256 -1.21 15.30 12.53
C GLY A 256 0.18 15.00 13.09
N ALA A 257 0.80 13.90 12.65
CA ALA A 257 2.20 13.59 12.99
C ALA A 257 3.20 14.40 12.14
N ALA A 258 2.79 14.87 10.95
CA ALA A 258 3.61 15.75 10.09
C ALA A 258 2.75 16.63 9.18
N PHE A 259 3.31 17.79 8.74
CA PHE A 259 2.60 18.83 7.98
C PHE A 259 3.17 19.11 6.58
N PHE A 260 3.95 18.23 5.99
CA PHE A 260 4.65 18.44 4.71
C PHE A 260 4.47 17.29 3.74
#